data_4f8f82326631853035051fe6aea6547b
#
_entry.id   4f8f82326631853035051fe6aea6547b
#
_cell.length_a   1.000
_cell.length_b   1.000
_cell.length_c   1.000
_cell.angle_alpha   90.00
_cell.angle_beta   90.00
_cell.angle_gamma   90.00
#
_symmetry.space_group_name_H-M   'P 1'
#
loop_
_entity.id
_entity.type
_entity.pdbx_description
1 polymer ?
#
loop_
_entity_poly.entity_id
_entity_poly.type
_entity_poly.pdbx_seq_one_letter_code
_entity_poly.pdbx_strand_id
1 'polypeptide(L)'
;TLDDRLVYIRHINIRDQRYLQKYYERYKNIALSKGVEGKEEREKRVIEDGIWSHEEDQKIASLQFEIENLKQTIKGLFLPSQQEDTRKRLKELRQELADLSAKKQEVIGKTADDYAISRSNDEMLRFCLFKDSALSENLYTEEQFAELELWEIAKINDAQNSMSERLSETSLQEAVL
;
A
#
# COMPACT_ATOMS: atom_id res chain seq x y z
N THR A 1 -21.12 -9.03 -4.68
CA THR A 1 -21.67 -10.17 -3.90
C THR A 1 -20.68 -11.31 -3.96
N LEU A 2 -20.09 -11.66 -2.83
CA LEU A 2 -19.42 -12.95 -2.65
C LEU A 2 -20.55 -13.98 -2.58
N ASP A 3 -20.63 -14.88 -3.56
CA ASP A 3 -21.66 -15.91 -3.66
C ASP A 3 -23.09 -15.42 -3.50
N ASP A 4 -23.46 -14.29 -4.15
CA ASP A 4 -24.77 -13.63 -4.07
C ASP A 4 -25.18 -13.18 -2.66
N ARG A 5 -24.27 -13.13 -1.70
CA ARG A 5 -24.53 -12.57 -0.38
C ARG A 5 -24.27 -11.07 -0.33
N LEU A 6 -25.14 -10.34 0.32
CA LEU A 6 -24.95 -8.93 0.63
C LEU A 6 -23.90 -8.80 1.73
N VAL A 7 -22.84 -8.06 1.47
CA VAL A 7 -21.75 -7.81 2.42
C VAL A 7 -21.67 -6.31 2.69
N TYR A 8 -21.49 -5.95 3.95
CA TYR A 8 -21.35 -4.56 4.38
C TYR A 8 -19.87 -4.27 4.67
N ILE A 9 -19.36 -3.18 4.11
CA ILE A 9 -17.96 -2.76 4.27
C ILE A 9 -17.92 -1.47 5.10
N ARG A 10 -17.14 -1.49 6.17
CA ARG A 10 -16.93 -0.34 7.04
C ARG A 10 -15.61 0.36 6.70
N HIS A 11 -15.62 1.69 6.67
CA HIS A 11 -14.39 2.45 6.54
C HIS A 11 -13.54 2.39 7.81
N ILE A 12 -12.23 2.35 7.58
CA ILE A 12 -11.22 2.40 8.65
C ILE A 12 -11.15 3.82 9.22
N ASN A 13 -11.19 3.92 10.53
CA ASN A 13 -10.98 5.15 11.26
C ASN A 13 -9.64 5.17 12.00
N ILE A 14 -9.30 6.30 12.65
CA ILE A 14 -8.03 6.46 13.38
C ILE A 14 -7.86 5.44 14.51
N ARG A 15 -8.96 5.00 15.15
CA ARG A 15 -8.89 3.99 16.22
C ARG A 15 -8.52 2.62 15.66
N ASP A 16 -9.05 2.30 14.48
CA ASP A 16 -8.75 1.07 13.77
C ASP A 16 -7.27 1.02 13.35
N GLN A 17 -6.69 2.15 12.93
CA GLN A 17 -5.26 2.24 12.61
C GLN A 17 -4.37 1.88 13.80
N ARG A 18 -4.75 2.29 15.02
CA ARG A 18 -4.01 1.90 16.24
C ARG A 18 -4.11 0.40 16.54
N TYR A 19 -5.25 -0.21 16.23
CA TYR A 19 -5.41 -1.66 16.34
C TYR A 19 -4.53 -2.39 15.32
N LEU A 20 -4.57 -1.96 14.05
CA LEU A 20 -3.75 -2.53 12.97
C LEU A 20 -2.25 -2.36 13.23
N GLN A 21 -1.83 -1.24 13.82
CA GLN A 21 -0.44 -1.04 14.24
C GLN A 21 0.02 -2.08 15.27
N LYS A 22 -0.82 -2.39 16.27
CA LYS A 22 -0.49 -3.45 17.25
C LYS A 22 -0.43 -4.83 16.61
N TYR A 23 -1.27 -5.07 15.61
CA TYR A 23 -1.29 -6.30 14.84
C TYR A 23 -0.01 -6.43 13.99
N TYR A 24 0.39 -5.36 13.31
CA TYR A 24 1.65 -5.27 12.60
C TYR A 24 2.85 -5.59 13.50
N GLU A 25 2.98 -4.92 14.66
CA GLU A 25 4.07 -5.15 15.60
C GLU A 25 4.11 -6.61 16.08
N ARG A 26 2.96 -7.20 16.39
CA ARG A 26 2.87 -8.61 16.77
C ARG A 26 3.43 -9.52 15.67
N TYR A 27 3.02 -9.34 14.43
CA TYR A 27 3.48 -10.20 13.33
C TYR A 27 4.91 -9.94 12.92
N LYS A 28 5.40 -8.71 13.02
CA LYS A 28 6.80 -8.39 12.86
C LYS A 28 7.67 -9.15 13.87
N ASN A 29 7.29 -9.11 15.15
CA ASN A 29 8.01 -9.83 16.20
C ASN A 29 7.96 -11.35 15.99
N ILE A 30 6.86 -11.92 15.52
CA ILE A 30 6.77 -13.35 15.16
C ILE A 30 7.75 -13.69 14.03
N ALA A 31 7.85 -12.87 12.99
CA ALA A 31 8.79 -13.09 11.89
C ALA A 31 10.24 -12.99 12.36
N LEU A 32 10.57 -11.96 13.15
CA LEU A 32 11.90 -11.78 13.73
C LEU A 32 12.29 -12.97 14.61
N SER A 33 11.38 -13.49 15.44
CA SER A 33 11.62 -14.66 16.30
C SER A 33 11.89 -15.95 15.49
N LYS A 34 11.42 -16.01 14.25
CA LYS A 34 11.67 -17.11 13.30
C LYS A 34 12.94 -16.91 12.47
N GLY A 35 13.72 -15.85 12.73
CA GLY A 35 14.97 -15.55 12.05
C GLY A 35 14.80 -14.82 10.72
N VAL A 36 13.61 -14.28 10.42
CA VAL A 36 13.43 -13.38 9.26
C VAL A 36 13.94 -12.00 9.65
N GLU A 37 14.83 -11.43 8.85
CA GLU A 37 15.43 -10.13 9.15
C GLU A 37 14.43 -9.00 8.99
N GLY A 38 14.58 -7.96 9.81
CA GLY A 38 13.91 -6.68 9.63
C GLY A 38 14.42 -5.94 8.39
N LYS A 39 13.60 -5.03 7.87
CA LYS A 39 13.94 -4.28 6.66
C LYS A 39 15.24 -3.48 6.82
N GLU A 40 15.40 -2.76 7.93
CA GLU A 40 16.60 -1.95 8.19
C GLU A 40 17.88 -2.79 8.29
N GLU A 41 17.82 -3.94 8.97
CA GLU A 41 18.94 -4.87 9.06
C GLU A 41 19.32 -5.44 7.71
N ARG A 42 18.30 -5.81 6.91
CA ARG A 42 18.52 -6.35 5.58
C ARG A 42 19.10 -5.31 4.62
N GLU A 43 18.56 -4.07 4.63
CA GLU A 43 19.11 -2.95 3.86
C GLU A 43 20.59 -2.70 4.20
N LYS A 44 20.92 -2.64 5.49
CA LYS A 44 22.29 -2.46 5.95
C LYS A 44 23.20 -3.57 5.45
N ARG A 45 22.79 -4.82 5.55
CA ARG A 45 23.56 -5.97 5.10
C ARG A 45 23.84 -5.93 3.60
N VAL A 46 22.83 -5.67 2.75
CA VAL A 46 23.05 -5.64 1.29
C VAL A 46 23.99 -4.51 0.86
N ILE A 47 24.07 -3.41 1.65
CA ILE A 47 25.04 -2.34 1.44
C ILE A 47 26.43 -2.79 1.90
N GLU A 48 26.57 -3.41 3.07
CA GLU A 48 27.85 -3.95 3.59
C GLU A 48 28.43 -5.02 2.67
N ASP A 49 27.58 -5.86 2.08
CA ASP A 49 27.95 -6.88 1.11
C ASP A 49 28.28 -6.31 -0.29
N GLY A 50 28.09 -5.00 -0.51
CA GLY A 50 28.34 -4.33 -1.79
C GLY A 50 27.36 -4.70 -2.91
N ILE A 51 26.20 -5.29 -2.58
CA ILE A 51 25.17 -5.67 -3.54
C ILE A 51 24.30 -4.47 -3.91
N TRP A 52 24.16 -3.51 -3.00
CA TRP A 52 23.48 -2.23 -3.17
C TRP A 52 24.38 -1.10 -2.66
N SER A 53 24.30 0.09 -3.25
CA SER A 53 25.15 1.21 -2.88
C SER A 53 24.35 2.39 -2.31
N HIS A 54 25.01 3.22 -1.50
CA HIS A 54 24.45 4.50 -1.07
C HIS A 54 24.17 5.47 -2.23
N GLU A 55 24.93 5.35 -3.33
CA GLU A 55 24.71 6.16 -4.54
C GLU A 55 23.38 5.82 -5.22
N GLU A 56 23.02 4.52 -5.24
CA GLU A 56 21.73 4.07 -5.76
C GLU A 56 20.57 4.59 -4.87
N ASP A 57 20.73 4.61 -3.55
CA ASP A 57 19.75 5.22 -2.64
C ASP A 57 19.62 6.73 -2.84
N GLN A 58 20.73 7.43 -3.01
CA GLN A 58 20.72 8.87 -3.33
C GLN A 58 20.02 9.15 -4.66
N LYS A 59 20.23 8.27 -5.64
CA LYS A 59 19.54 8.38 -6.93
C LYS A 59 18.02 8.21 -6.78
N ILE A 60 17.55 7.26 -5.98
CA ILE A 60 16.12 7.10 -5.66
C ILE A 60 15.58 8.39 -5.03
N ALA A 61 16.26 8.93 -4.03
CA ALA A 61 15.84 10.15 -3.34
C ALA A 61 15.79 11.36 -4.30
N SER A 62 16.79 11.49 -5.18
CA SER A 62 16.86 12.55 -6.19
C SER A 62 15.71 12.45 -7.19
N LEU A 63 15.38 11.25 -7.69
CA LEU A 63 14.26 11.02 -8.59
C LEU A 63 12.92 11.37 -7.91
N GLN A 64 12.73 10.98 -6.65
CA GLN A 64 11.53 11.33 -5.88
C GLN A 64 11.37 12.85 -5.74
N PHE A 65 12.45 13.54 -5.43
CA PHE A 65 12.46 15.00 -5.31
C PHE A 65 12.15 15.70 -6.65
N GLU A 66 12.78 15.25 -7.75
CA GLU A 66 12.52 15.80 -9.11
C GLU A 66 11.06 15.58 -9.53
N ILE A 67 10.51 14.39 -9.27
CA ILE A 67 9.10 14.06 -9.52
C ILE A 67 8.16 15.01 -8.77
N GLU A 68 8.44 15.25 -7.48
CA GLU A 68 7.58 16.14 -6.69
C GLU A 68 7.68 17.60 -7.16
N ASN A 69 8.86 18.07 -7.50
CA ASN A 69 9.05 19.39 -8.10
C ASN A 69 8.31 19.56 -9.41
N LEU A 70 8.37 18.57 -10.31
CA LEU A 70 7.63 18.60 -11.58
C LEU A 70 6.11 18.59 -11.36
N LYS A 71 5.58 17.85 -10.39
CA LYS A 71 4.16 17.90 -10.06
C LYS A 71 3.71 19.29 -9.61
N GLN A 72 4.54 20.00 -8.85
CA GLN A 72 4.24 21.39 -8.46
C GLN A 72 4.35 22.35 -9.65
N THR A 73 5.38 22.16 -10.47
CA THR A 73 5.60 22.97 -11.69
C THR A 73 4.40 22.87 -12.64
N ILE A 74 3.87 21.68 -12.90
CA ILE A 74 2.71 21.47 -13.78
C ILE A 74 1.50 22.31 -13.36
N LYS A 75 1.27 22.48 -12.05
CA LYS A 75 0.16 23.29 -11.52
C LYS A 75 0.27 24.78 -11.87
N GLY A 76 1.50 25.28 -12.10
CA GLY A 76 1.76 26.67 -12.46
C GLY A 76 1.90 26.94 -13.96
N LEU A 77 1.88 25.92 -14.82
CA LEU A 77 2.02 26.07 -16.26
C LEU A 77 0.69 26.38 -16.92
N PHE A 78 0.66 27.44 -17.76
CA PHE A 78 -0.54 27.87 -18.48
C PHE A 78 -0.59 27.36 -19.92
N LEU A 79 0.56 27.05 -20.55
CA LEU A 79 0.64 26.63 -21.95
C LEU A 79 0.47 25.10 -22.05
N PRO A 80 -0.50 24.61 -22.86
CA PRO A 80 -0.73 23.16 -23.01
C PRO A 80 0.49 22.37 -23.47
N SER A 81 1.29 22.93 -24.37
CA SER A 81 2.52 22.28 -24.88
C SER A 81 3.54 22.07 -23.75
N GLN A 82 3.77 23.09 -22.91
CA GLN A 82 4.68 22.96 -21.77
C GLN A 82 4.18 21.95 -20.73
N GLN A 83 2.86 21.89 -20.51
CA GLN A 83 2.27 20.87 -19.65
C GLN A 83 2.49 19.45 -20.21
N GLU A 84 2.36 19.28 -21.52
CA GLU A 84 2.54 17.98 -22.17
C GLU A 84 4.00 17.51 -22.07
N ASP A 85 4.96 18.37 -22.38
CA ASP A 85 6.39 18.06 -22.24
C ASP A 85 6.75 17.71 -20.79
N THR A 86 6.24 18.48 -19.83
CA THR A 86 6.48 18.22 -18.41
C THR A 86 5.84 16.90 -17.93
N ARG A 87 4.63 16.57 -18.43
CA ARG A 87 3.98 15.28 -18.15
C ARG A 87 4.76 14.11 -18.75
N LYS A 88 5.33 14.28 -19.95
CA LYS A 88 6.18 13.26 -20.57
C LYS A 88 7.41 13.01 -19.72
N ARG A 89 8.11 14.08 -19.32
CA ARG A 89 9.28 13.97 -18.42
C ARG A 89 8.92 13.32 -17.09
N LEU A 90 7.78 13.68 -16.50
CA LEU A 90 7.28 13.08 -15.24
C LEU A 90 7.03 11.58 -15.42
N LYS A 91 6.52 11.14 -16.56
CA LYS A 91 6.31 9.71 -16.86
C LYS A 91 7.64 8.96 -16.95
N GLU A 92 8.63 9.53 -17.62
CA GLU A 92 9.98 8.94 -17.75
C GLU A 92 10.64 8.77 -16.38
N LEU A 93 10.63 9.81 -15.53
CA LEU A 93 11.20 9.74 -14.19
C LEU A 93 10.47 8.73 -13.28
N ARG A 94 9.14 8.63 -13.39
CA ARG A 94 8.37 7.62 -12.65
C ARG A 94 8.75 6.21 -13.07
N GLN A 95 8.99 6.00 -14.36
CA GLN A 95 9.43 4.69 -14.85
C GLN A 95 10.83 4.37 -14.30
N GLU A 96 11.79 5.31 -14.40
CA GLU A 96 13.13 5.13 -13.86
C GLU A 96 13.13 4.85 -12.35
N LEU A 97 12.31 5.59 -11.60
CA LEU A 97 12.12 5.36 -10.16
C LEU A 97 11.54 3.96 -9.87
N ALA A 98 10.54 3.54 -10.65
CA ALA A 98 9.92 2.22 -10.50
C ALA A 98 10.93 1.09 -10.76
N ASP A 99 11.71 1.21 -11.84
CA ASP A 99 12.71 0.21 -12.21
C ASP A 99 13.81 0.10 -11.13
N LEU A 100 14.32 1.23 -10.64
CA LEU A 100 15.35 1.24 -9.61
C LEU A 100 14.81 0.75 -8.25
N SER A 101 13.56 1.10 -7.91
CA SER A 101 12.89 0.61 -6.70
C SER A 101 12.62 -0.89 -6.76
N ALA A 102 12.21 -1.42 -7.92
CA ALA A 102 12.02 -2.85 -8.13
C ALA A 102 13.34 -3.61 -7.97
N LYS A 103 14.44 -3.10 -8.56
CA LYS A 103 15.78 -3.66 -8.39
C LYS A 103 16.19 -3.67 -6.91
N LYS A 104 15.95 -2.58 -6.16
CA LYS A 104 16.21 -2.52 -4.72
C LYS A 104 15.42 -3.60 -3.97
N GLN A 105 14.14 -3.72 -4.27
CA GLN A 105 13.26 -4.71 -3.62
C GLN A 105 13.67 -6.15 -3.93
N GLU A 106 14.14 -6.42 -5.16
CA GLU A 106 14.66 -7.73 -5.54
C GLU A 106 15.89 -8.13 -4.71
N VAL A 107 16.82 -7.18 -4.51
CA VAL A 107 18.04 -7.38 -3.73
C VAL A 107 17.74 -7.56 -2.23
N ILE A 108 16.84 -6.75 -1.69
CA ILE A 108 16.42 -6.84 -0.27
C ILE A 108 15.67 -8.14 -0.03
N GLY A 109 14.79 -8.53 -0.95
CA GLY A 109 13.91 -9.68 -0.80
C GLY A 109 12.79 -9.43 0.21
N LYS A 110 12.22 -10.52 0.74
CA LYS A 110 11.13 -10.45 1.75
C LYS A 110 11.69 -10.29 3.16
N THR A 111 11.16 -9.32 3.89
CA THR A 111 11.56 -8.97 5.26
C THR A 111 10.47 -9.29 6.27
N ALA A 112 10.80 -9.20 7.56
CA ALA A 112 9.82 -9.31 8.64
C ALA A 112 8.75 -8.20 8.56
N ASP A 113 9.13 -7.03 8.05
CA ASP A 113 8.24 -5.90 7.81
C ASP A 113 7.23 -6.22 6.70
N ASP A 114 7.66 -6.80 5.59
CA ASP A 114 6.78 -7.21 4.50
C ASP A 114 5.77 -8.27 4.94
N TYR A 115 6.22 -9.23 5.74
CA TYR A 115 5.34 -10.23 6.34
C TYR A 115 4.30 -9.58 7.24
N ALA A 116 4.71 -8.66 8.12
CA ALA A 116 3.82 -7.95 9.02
C ALA A 116 2.81 -7.07 8.28
N ILE A 117 3.25 -6.37 7.21
CA ILE A 117 2.38 -5.57 6.33
C ILE A 117 1.31 -6.46 5.68
N SER A 118 1.73 -7.59 5.10
CA SER A 118 0.78 -8.52 4.47
C SER A 118 -0.27 -8.99 5.47
N ARG A 119 0.13 -9.44 6.66
CA ARG A 119 -0.79 -9.88 7.71
C ARG A 119 -1.68 -8.77 8.25
N SER A 120 -1.15 -7.56 8.35
CA SER A 120 -1.94 -6.40 8.78
C SER A 120 -2.98 -6.01 7.74
N ASN A 121 -2.66 -6.14 6.44
CA ASN A 121 -3.61 -5.92 5.36
C ASN A 121 -4.72 -6.99 5.35
N ASP A 122 -4.38 -8.26 5.54
CA ASP A 122 -5.36 -9.35 5.67
C ASP A 122 -6.33 -9.07 6.83
N GLU A 123 -5.80 -8.68 7.98
CA GLU A 123 -6.62 -8.33 9.15
C GLU A 123 -7.49 -7.08 8.91
N MET A 124 -6.95 -6.09 8.21
CA MET A 124 -7.69 -4.91 7.82
C MET A 124 -8.90 -5.28 6.96
N LEU A 125 -8.72 -6.12 5.96
CA LEU A 125 -9.80 -6.60 5.10
C LEU A 125 -10.86 -7.33 5.94
N ARG A 126 -10.46 -8.31 6.75
CA ARG A 126 -11.35 -9.05 7.62
C ARG A 126 -12.16 -8.16 8.56
N PHE A 127 -11.49 -7.19 9.19
CA PHE A 127 -12.07 -6.28 10.17
C PHE A 127 -13.09 -5.32 9.58
N CYS A 128 -12.98 -5.02 8.29
CA CYS A 128 -13.90 -4.12 7.58
C CYS A 128 -15.17 -4.81 7.06
N LEU A 129 -15.24 -6.15 7.07
CA LEU A 129 -16.34 -6.92 6.50
C LEU A 129 -17.35 -7.33 7.56
N PHE A 130 -18.65 -7.04 7.30
CA PHE A 130 -19.75 -7.32 8.21
C PHE A 130 -20.89 -8.06 7.52
N LYS A 131 -21.64 -8.87 8.29
CA LYS A 131 -22.81 -9.62 7.84
C LYS A 131 -24.07 -8.75 7.77
N ASP A 132 -24.11 -7.66 8.53
CA ASP A 132 -25.30 -6.85 8.74
C ASP A 132 -25.03 -5.35 8.60
N SER A 133 -26.08 -4.59 8.29
CA SER A 133 -26.00 -3.13 8.12
C SER A 133 -25.74 -2.35 9.41
N ALA A 134 -25.96 -2.98 10.59
CA ALA A 134 -25.66 -2.38 11.88
C ALA A 134 -24.18 -2.52 12.24
N LEU A 135 -23.37 -3.23 11.40
CA LEU A 135 -21.95 -3.49 11.60
C LEU A 135 -21.66 -4.13 12.95
N SER A 136 -22.54 -5.07 13.37
CA SER A 136 -22.49 -5.72 14.68
C SER A 136 -21.68 -7.01 14.67
N GLU A 137 -21.68 -7.74 13.55
CA GLU A 137 -21.00 -9.02 13.41
C GLU A 137 -20.08 -9.05 12.19
N ASN A 138 -18.79 -9.35 12.41
CA ASN A 138 -17.85 -9.53 11.33
C ASN A 138 -18.24 -10.69 10.43
N LEU A 139 -17.98 -10.58 9.13
CA LEU A 139 -18.30 -11.61 8.14
C LEU A 139 -17.52 -12.90 8.38
N TYR A 140 -16.26 -12.77 8.77
CA TYR A 140 -15.34 -13.88 8.99
C TYR A 140 -14.66 -13.80 10.36
N THR A 141 -14.43 -14.95 10.99
CA THR A 141 -13.46 -15.07 12.09
C THR A 141 -12.03 -15.04 11.51
N GLU A 142 -11.01 -14.98 12.39
CA GLU A 142 -9.60 -15.03 11.93
C GLU A 142 -9.30 -16.36 11.22
N GLU A 143 -9.81 -17.46 11.76
CA GLU A 143 -9.63 -18.80 11.18
C GLU A 143 -10.33 -18.93 9.83
N GLN A 144 -11.59 -18.50 9.73
CA GLN A 144 -12.35 -18.54 8.47
C GLN A 144 -11.71 -17.68 7.39
N PHE A 145 -11.19 -16.51 7.75
CA PHE A 145 -10.51 -15.63 6.79
C PHE A 145 -9.19 -16.23 6.29
N ALA A 146 -8.47 -16.94 7.17
CA ALA A 146 -7.22 -17.62 6.81
C ALA A 146 -7.43 -18.82 5.85
N GLU A 147 -8.65 -19.38 5.78
CA GLU A 147 -9.02 -20.48 4.90
C GLU A 147 -9.53 -20.02 3.51
N LEU A 148 -9.71 -18.68 3.33
CA LEU A 148 -10.17 -18.15 2.04
C LEU A 148 -9.14 -18.38 0.94
N GLU A 149 -9.66 -18.72 -0.24
CA GLU A 149 -8.86 -18.82 -1.46
C GLU A 149 -8.40 -17.45 -1.95
N LEU A 150 -7.25 -17.40 -2.64
CA LEU A 150 -6.68 -16.14 -3.14
C LEU A 150 -7.65 -15.34 -4.03
N TRP A 151 -8.48 -16.02 -4.82
CA TRP A 151 -9.47 -15.38 -5.68
C TRP A 151 -10.63 -14.74 -4.88
N GLU A 152 -10.97 -15.26 -3.71
CA GLU A 152 -11.97 -14.69 -2.81
C GLU A 152 -11.42 -13.40 -2.18
N ILE A 153 -10.17 -13.44 -1.71
CA ILE A 153 -9.46 -12.27 -1.18
C ILE A 153 -9.33 -11.18 -2.26
N ALA A 154 -9.02 -11.55 -3.51
CA ALA A 154 -8.97 -10.60 -4.62
C ALA A 154 -10.32 -9.92 -4.86
N LYS A 155 -11.44 -10.66 -4.86
CA LYS A 155 -12.78 -10.08 -4.99
C LYS A 155 -13.12 -9.12 -3.84
N ILE A 156 -12.71 -9.43 -2.62
CA ILE A 156 -12.90 -8.55 -1.45
C ILE A 156 -12.14 -7.25 -1.64
N ASN A 157 -10.87 -7.34 -2.06
CA ASN A 157 -10.03 -6.18 -2.35
C ASN A 157 -10.64 -5.27 -3.43
N ASP A 158 -11.11 -5.87 -4.53
CA ASP A 158 -11.73 -5.13 -5.63
C ASP A 158 -13.00 -4.42 -5.18
N ALA A 159 -13.83 -5.07 -4.36
CA ALA A 159 -15.03 -4.45 -3.79
C ALA A 159 -14.69 -3.27 -2.88
N GLN A 160 -13.66 -3.40 -2.03
CA GLN A 160 -13.21 -2.33 -1.13
C GLN A 160 -12.61 -1.15 -1.91
N ASN A 161 -11.78 -1.41 -2.91
CA ASN A 161 -11.20 -0.38 -3.76
C ASN A 161 -12.28 0.40 -4.52
N SER A 162 -13.22 -0.30 -5.15
CA SER A 162 -14.36 0.31 -5.86
C SER A 162 -15.21 1.19 -4.95
N MET A 163 -15.39 0.80 -3.69
CA MET A 163 -16.13 1.60 -2.72
C MET A 163 -15.34 2.84 -2.29
N SER A 164 -14.03 2.72 -2.08
CA SER A 164 -13.15 3.85 -1.74
C SER A 164 -13.08 4.88 -2.86
N GLU A 165 -13.04 4.45 -4.11
CA GLU A 165 -13.07 5.34 -5.29
C GLU A 165 -14.38 6.13 -5.36
N ARG A 166 -15.52 5.45 -5.23
CA ARG A 166 -16.86 6.12 -5.25
C ARG A 166 -16.99 7.17 -4.15
N LEU A 167 -16.47 6.90 -2.96
CA LEU A 167 -16.53 7.87 -1.85
C LEU A 167 -15.59 9.05 -2.04
N SER A 168 -14.43 8.86 -2.67
CA SER A 168 -13.53 9.96 -3.00
C SER A 168 -14.13 10.90 -4.07
N GLU A 169 -14.84 10.36 -5.05
CA GLU A 169 -15.57 11.14 -6.06
C GLU A 169 -16.74 11.92 -5.45
N THR A 170 -17.52 11.28 -4.58
CA THR A 170 -18.68 11.94 -3.92
C THR A 170 -18.23 13.04 -2.98
N SER A 171 -17.16 12.83 -2.19
CA SER A 171 -16.62 13.86 -1.30
C SER A 171 -16.00 15.04 -2.06
N LEU A 172 -15.48 14.84 -3.27
CA LEU A 172 -15.01 15.91 -4.14
C LEU A 172 -16.18 16.72 -4.73
N GLN A 173 -17.29 16.08 -5.08
CA GLN A 173 -18.48 16.75 -5.59
C GLN A 173 -19.19 17.59 -4.53
N GLU A 174 -19.29 17.11 -3.29
CA GLU A 174 -19.86 17.85 -2.16
C GLU A 174 -19.01 19.05 -1.72
N ALA A 175 -17.68 19.00 -1.93
CA ALA A 175 -16.79 20.12 -1.61
C ALA A 175 -16.80 21.24 -2.65
N VAL A 176 -17.45 21.07 -3.80
CA VAL A 176 -17.53 22.04 -4.93
C VAL A 176 -18.89 22.76 -4.97
N LEU A 177 -19.85 22.34 -4.18
CA LEU A 177 -21.16 23.00 -4.01
C LEU A 177 -21.18 23.86 -2.76
#